data_ce225a4b8e0e631db2defc6a037858da
#
_entry.id   ce225a4b8e0e631db2defc6a037858da
#
_cell.length_a   1.000
_cell.length_b   1.000
_cell.length_c   1.000
_cell.angle_alpha   90.00
_cell.angle_beta   90.00
_cell.angle_gamma   90.00
#
_symmetry.space_group_name_H-M   'P 1'
#
loop_
_entity.id
_entity.type
_entity.pdbx_description
1 polymer ?
#
loop_
_entity_poly.entity_id
_entity_poly.type
_entity_poly.pdbx_seq_one_letter_code
_entity_poly.pdbx_strand_id
1 'polypeptide(L)'
;VESNVVPAAKVQNRALFDMATNMDTLNKRLGEARYADGQDAGMWTRLTYCHLGRDSYDGHGNRFELGYDTPVNGDDGSLLRQGLSFNYLNNRTSFDTGNGKYKGYTGSLYRTWFGQNGHYLDVVGRIGRLNGEGTTRLINGEASKSSFGTWYQQASVEWGRKKALRDSWYIEPQSQLQYTHLNGTNYRASDGIGQNFDSVHSLIGRLGFRLGKDIDAQKSWYIKADILHEFAGNRTFDLTSLDGLERIHYDKTNHDTWYDVGAGLTAELSHDRSLWFEFERTFN
;
A
#
# COMPACT_ATOMS: atom_id res chain seq x y z
N VAL A 1 34.05 6.44 -8.35
CA VAL A 1 34.14 6.60 -6.89
C VAL A 1 32.89 5.97 -6.29
N GLU A 2 33.04 4.83 -5.64
CA GLU A 2 31.95 4.24 -4.87
C GLU A 2 31.75 5.08 -3.60
N SER A 3 30.86 6.02 -3.70
CA SER A 3 30.41 6.83 -2.58
C SER A 3 29.24 6.11 -1.89
N ASN A 4 29.17 6.11 -0.57
CA ASN A 4 28.00 5.64 0.19
C ASN A 4 26.69 6.36 -0.19
N VAL A 5 26.77 7.44 -0.94
CA VAL A 5 25.61 8.17 -1.47
C VAL A 5 24.83 7.35 -2.50
N VAL A 6 25.52 6.54 -3.32
CA VAL A 6 24.84 5.69 -4.33
C VAL A 6 23.93 4.63 -3.68
N PRO A 7 24.42 3.82 -2.71
CA PRO A 7 23.56 2.90 -1.97
C PRO A 7 22.39 3.60 -1.26
N ALA A 8 22.65 4.75 -0.64
CA ALA A 8 21.60 5.53 0.03
C ALA A 8 20.51 6.00 -0.94
N ALA A 9 20.89 6.53 -2.10
CA ALA A 9 19.92 6.94 -3.13
C ALA A 9 19.10 5.76 -3.65
N LYS A 10 19.71 4.58 -3.83
CA LYS A 10 19.01 3.34 -4.19
C LYS A 10 17.95 2.97 -3.16
N VAL A 11 18.30 3.00 -1.88
CA VAL A 11 17.37 2.70 -0.79
C VAL A 11 16.24 3.73 -0.72
N GLN A 12 16.56 5.02 -0.80
CA GLN A 12 15.54 6.08 -0.74
C GLN A 12 14.55 5.98 -1.90
N ASN A 13 15.06 5.76 -3.11
CA ASN A 13 14.22 5.57 -4.30
C ASN A 13 13.33 4.32 -4.18
N ARG A 14 13.87 3.21 -3.68
CA ARG A 14 13.10 1.97 -3.46
C ARG A 14 12.05 2.15 -2.37
N ALA A 15 12.39 2.77 -1.26
CA ALA A 15 11.46 2.99 -0.15
C ALA A 15 10.27 3.87 -0.55
N LEU A 16 10.50 4.94 -1.32
CA LEU A 16 9.43 5.76 -1.86
C LEU A 16 8.49 4.94 -2.75
N PHE A 17 9.06 4.12 -3.63
CA PHE A 17 8.30 3.26 -4.51
C PHE A 17 7.45 2.24 -3.72
N ASP A 18 8.04 1.55 -2.76
CA ASP A 18 7.35 0.55 -1.93
C ASP A 18 6.19 1.18 -1.13
N MET A 19 6.37 2.40 -0.63
CA MET A 19 5.31 3.12 0.09
C MET A 19 4.17 3.59 -0.83
N ALA A 20 4.50 4.06 -2.03
CA ALA A 20 3.50 4.53 -3.00
C ALA A 20 2.68 3.40 -3.61
N THR A 21 3.29 2.22 -3.80
CA THR A 21 2.69 1.09 -4.50
C THR A 21 2.09 0.02 -3.59
N ASN A 22 2.13 0.22 -2.28
CA ASN A 22 1.56 -0.72 -1.32
C ASN A 22 0.10 -1.06 -1.68
N MET A 23 -0.17 -2.36 -1.85
CA MET A 23 -1.48 -2.86 -2.26
C MET A 23 -2.47 -2.81 -1.10
N ASP A 24 -3.59 -2.14 -1.32
CA ASP A 24 -4.73 -2.14 -0.42
C ASP A 24 -5.92 -2.86 -1.06
N THR A 25 -6.70 -3.56 -0.26
CA THR A 25 -7.84 -4.36 -0.71
C THR A 25 -9.12 -3.92 0.00
N LEU A 26 -10.27 -4.28 -0.57
CA LEU A 26 -11.57 -4.00 0.06
C LEU A 26 -11.64 -4.62 1.46
N ASN A 27 -11.16 -5.86 1.60
CA ASN A 27 -11.15 -6.54 2.90
C ASN A 27 -10.30 -5.83 3.95
N LYS A 28 -9.11 -5.36 3.57
CA LYS A 28 -8.24 -4.55 4.44
C LYS A 28 -8.89 -3.24 4.86
N ARG A 29 -9.79 -2.69 4.04
CA ARG A 29 -10.49 -1.44 4.33
C ARG A 29 -11.74 -1.63 5.19
N LEU A 30 -12.61 -2.56 4.85
CA LEU A 30 -13.92 -2.72 5.47
C LEU A 30 -14.09 -4.03 6.28
N GLY A 31 -13.16 -4.98 6.17
CA GLY A 31 -13.32 -6.30 6.78
C GLY A 31 -14.59 -7.00 6.31
N GLU A 32 -15.18 -7.81 7.17
CA GLU A 32 -16.46 -8.47 6.88
C GLU A 32 -17.68 -7.54 7.04
N ALA A 33 -17.52 -6.37 7.67
CA ALA A 33 -18.57 -5.36 7.74
C ALA A 33 -19.06 -4.89 6.36
N ARG A 34 -18.28 -5.13 5.32
CA ARG A 34 -18.66 -4.91 3.91
C ARG A 34 -19.89 -5.69 3.47
N TYR A 35 -20.21 -6.81 4.13
CA TYR A 35 -21.39 -7.65 3.84
C TYR A 35 -22.51 -7.48 4.87
N ALA A 36 -22.32 -6.68 5.90
CA ALA A 36 -23.36 -6.39 6.86
C ALA A 36 -24.54 -5.70 6.16
N ASP A 37 -25.76 -6.09 6.51
CA ASP A 37 -27.00 -5.51 5.98
C ASP A 37 -27.20 -4.04 6.39
N GLY A 38 -26.19 -3.43 6.97
CA GLY A 38 -26.19 -2.05 7.44
C GLY A 38 -26.44 -1.07 6.31
N GLN A 39 -27.66 -0.56 6.26
CA GLN A 39 -28.04 0.51 5.35
C GLN A 39 -27.59 1.90 5.86
N ASP A 40 -26.83 1.94 6.94
CA ASP A 40 -26.45 3.17 7.59
C ASP A 40 -25.09 3.65 7.11
N ALA A 41 -24.95 4.97 7.05
CA ALA A 41 -23.68 5.62 6.87
C ALA A 41 -22.78 5.36 8.10
N GLY A 42 -21.50 5.17 7.90
CA GLY A 42 -20.59 4.82 8.97
C GLY A 42 -19.20 5.41 8.86
N MET A 43 -18.58 5.56 10.01
CA MET A 43 -17.16 5.87 10.14
C MET A 43 -16.40 4.58 10.44
N TRP A 44 -15.21 4.47 9.90
CA TRP A 44 -14.29 3.39 10.21
C TRP A 44 -12.88 3.92 10.44
N THR A 45 -12.12 3.20 11.23
CA THR A 45 -10.71 3.49 11.47
C THR A 45 -9.88 2.24 11.30
N ARG A 46 -8.64 2.40 10.84
CA ARG A 46 -7.69 1.30 10.72
C ARG A 46 -6.32 1.72 11.21
N LEU A 47 -5.70 0.85 11.99
CA LEU A 47 -4.29 0.92 12.33
C LEU A 47 -3.57 -0.23 11.62
N THR A 48 -2.50 0.09 10.93
CA THR A 48 -1.66 -0.91 10.28
C THR A 48 -0.23 -0.73 10.78
N TYR A 49 0.37 -1.81 11.24
CA TYR A 49 1.81 -1.91 11.44
C TYR A 49 2.39 -2.74 10.31
N CYS A 50 3.45 -2.27 9.68
CA CYS A 50 4.16 -3.02 8.66
C CYS A 50 5.67 -3.04 8.92
N HIS A 51 6.25 -4.20 8.68
CA HIS A 51 7.68 -4.42 8.63
C HIS A 51 8.03 -4.90 7.23
N LEU A 52 8.98 -4.24 6.59
CA LEU A 52 9.44 -4.56 5.26
C LEU A 52 10.94 -4.77 5.29
N GLY A 53 11.37 -6.05 5.22
CA GLY A 53 12.75 -6.42 5.00
C GLY A 53 13.05 -6.54 3.51
N ARG A 54 14.12 -5.91 3.05
CA ARG A 54 14.67 -6.02 1.70
C ARG A 54 16.17 -6.27 1.81
N ASP A 55 16.80 -6.83 0.78
CA ASP A 55 18.25 -7.06 0.77
C ASP A 55 19.08 -5.78 1.01
N SER A 56 18.52 -4.62 0.66
CA SER A 56 19.20 -3.32 0.74
C SER A 56 18.78 -2.47 1.94
N TYR A 57 17.65 -2.77 2.58
CA TYR A 57 17.18 -2.01 3.75
C TYR A 57 16.15 -2.78 4.57
N ASP A 58 16.04 -2.39 5.82
CA ASP A 58 14.99 -2.79 6.75
C ASP A 58 14.11 -1.57 7.06
N GLY A 59 12.79 -1.74 6.95
CA GLY A 59 11.84 -0.69 7.18
C GLY A 59 10.67 -1.16 8.04
N HIS A 60 10.20 -0.28 8.90
CA HIS A 60 8.99 -0.49 9.67
C HIS A 60 8.23 0.81 9.87
N GLY A 61 6.93 0.69 9.97
CA GLY A 61 6.09 1.86 10.10
C GLY A 61 4.68 1.57 10.53
N ASN A 62 3.98 2.66 10.78
CA ASN A 62 2.58 2.65 11.17
C ASN A 62 1.78 3.50 10.20
N ARG A 63 0.58 3.04 9.90
CA ARG A 63 -0.42 3.80 9.15
C ARG A 63 -1.68 3.90 9.98
N PHE A 64 -2.18 5.11 10.15
CA PHE A 64 -3.51 5.39 10.67
C PHE A 64 -4.41 5.84 9.54
N GLU A 65 -5.60 5.28 9.44
CA GLU A 65 -6.58 5.66 8.45
C GLU A 65 -7.94 5.86 9.09
N LEU A 66 -8.63 6.90 8.64
CA LEU A 66 -9.99 7.24 9.00
C LEU A 66 -10.82 7.36 7.74
N GLY A 67 -11.96 6.71 7.69
CA GLY A 67 -12.88 6.77 6.57
C GLY A 67 -14.33 6.97 6.98
N TYR A 68 -15.10 7.43 6.03
CA TYR A 68 -16.54 7.58 6.13
C TYR A 68 -17.18 7.12 4.83
N ASP A 69 -18.21 6.31 4.91
CA ASP A 69 -18.97 5.89 3.74
C ASP A 69 -20.48 5.85 3.98
N THR A 70 -21.21 5.93 2.89
CA THR A 70 -22.66 5.90 2.88
C THR A 70 -23.15 4.82 1.91
N PRO A 71 -24.18 4.04 2.28
CA PRO A 71 -24.84 3.17 1.34
C PRO A 71 -25.74 3.97 0.39
N VAL A 72 -25.85 3.47 -0.82
CA VAL A 72 -26.83 3.92 -1.82
C VAL A 72 -27.51 2.68 -2.38
N ASN A 73 -28.82 2.56 -2.21
CA ASN A 73 -29.55 1.41 -2.72
C ASN A 73 -29.71 1.53 -4.24
N GLY A 74 -29.39 0.46 -4.94
CA GLY A 74 -29.69 0.32 -6.36
C GLY A 74 -31.13 -0.11 -6.61
N ASP A 75 -31.69 0.28 -7.76
CA ASP A 75 -33.04 -0.09 -8.16
C ASP A 75 -33.22 -1.60 -8.41
N ASP A 76 -32.12 -2.32 -8.60
CA ASP A 76 -32.08 -3.77 -8.87
C ASP A 76 -31.83 -4.63 -7.60
N GLY A 77 -31.89 -4.02 -6.41
CA GLY A 77 -31.60 -4.68 -5.14
C GLY A 77 -30.09 -4.85 -4.86
N SER A 78 -29.20 -4.24 -5.67
CA SER A 78 -27.80 -4.13 -5.37
C SER A 78 -27.56 -3.06 -4.31
N LEU A 79 -26.50 -3.23 -3.51
CA LEU A 79 -26.03 -2.24 -2.56
C LEU A 79 -24.78 -1.57 -3.12
N LEU A 80 -24.82 -0.26 -3.21
CA LEU A 80 -23.66 0.57 -3.55
C LEU A 80 -23.21 1.30 -2.29
N ARG A 81 -21.92 1.21 -1.95
CA ARG A 81 -21.30 2.06 -0.93
C ARG A 81 -20.32 3.01 -1.58
N GLN A 82 -20.34 4.25 -1.15
CA GLN A 82 -19.37 5.24 -1.59
C GLN A 82 -18.82 5.98 -0.37
N GLY A 83 -17.54 6.32 -0.43
CA GLY A 83 -16.91 6.94 0.70
C GLY A 83 -15.61 7.63 0.35
N LEU A 84 -15.07 8.21 1.39
CA LEU A 84 -13.76 8.86 1.38
C LEU A 84 -12.96 8.40 2.58
N SER A 85 -11.65 8.44 2.45
CA SER A 85 -10.75 8.20 3.57
C SER A 85 -9.52 9.09 3.51
N PHE A 86 -8.91 9.24 4.65
CA PHE A 86 -7.64 9.90 4.82
C PHE A 86 -6.70 9.01 5.62
N ASN A 87 -5.46 8.85 5.17
CA ASN A 87 -4.45 8.13 5.94
C ASN A 87 -3.19 8.96 6.18
N TYR A 88 -2.57 8.69 7.32
CA TYR A 88 -1.25 9.15 7.71
C TYR A 88 -0.32 7.95 7.87
N LEU A 89 0.82 8.00 7.18
CA LEU A 89 1.90 7.01 7.25
C LEU A 89 3.11 7.62 7.94
N ASN A 90 3.69 6.88 8.88
CA ASN A 90 5.00 7.17 9.46
C ASN A 90 5.87 5.92 9.35
N ASN A 91 6.97 6.02 8.61
CA ASN A 91 7.86 4.92 8.32
C ASN A 91 9.32 5.28 8.60
N ARG A 92 10.10 4.30 9.03
CA ARG A 92 11.55 4.43 9.26
C ARG A 92 12.24 3.30 8.53
N THR A 93 13.36 3.63 7.88
CA THR A 93 14.24 2.67 7.21
C THR A 93 15.62 2.71 7.81
N SER A 94 16.30 1.57 7.82
CA SER A 94 17.70 1.46 8.16
C SER A 94 18.42 0.63 7.10
N PHE A 95 19.66 0.97 6.82
CA PHE A 95 20.55 0.29 5.89
C PHE A 95 21.99 0.47 6.37
N ASP A 96 22.94 -0.27 5.80
CA ASP A 96 24.32 -0.37 6.31
C ASP A 96 25.01 0.98 6.57
N THR A 97 24.75 1.97 5.73
CA THR A 97 25.43 3.28 5.80
C THR A 97 24.56 4.41 6.28
N GLY A 98 23.28 4.14 6.67
CA GLY A 98 22.39 5.21 7.08
C GLY A 98 21.00 4.80 7.46
N ASN A 99 20.14 5.79 7.50
CA ASN A 99 18.72 5.63 7.84
C ASN A 99 17.86 6.66 7.11
N GLY A 100 16.55 6.39 7.08
CA GLY A 100 15.54 7.29 6.53
C GLY A 100 14.30 7.37 7.41
N LYS A 101 13.61 8.50 7.32
CA LYS A 101 12.31 8.73 7.93
C LYS A 101 11.36 9.26 6.87
N TYR A 102 10.16 8.69 6.83
CA TYR A 102 9.16 9.04 5.82
C TYR A 102 7.84 9.32 6.47
N LYS A 103 7.13 10.33 5.95
CA LYS A 103 5.76 10.66 6.32
C LYS A 103 4.93 10.71 5.05
N GLY A 104 3.74 10.10 5.11
CA GLY A 104 2.80 10.08 4.00
C GLY A 104 1.43 10.58 4.43
N TYR A 105 0.78 11.32 3.54
CA TYR A 105 -0.59 11.81 3.70
C TYR A 105 -1.35 11.47 2.45
N THR A 106 -2.44 10.71 2.56
CA THR A 106 -3.19 10.23 1.40
C THR A 106 -4.67 10.45 1.60
N GLY A 107 -5.31 11.06 0.62
CA GLY A 107 -6.76 11.11 0.48
C GLY A 107 -7.24 10.08 -0.53
N SER A 108 -8.37 9.44 -0.26
CA SER A 108 -8.96 8.42 -1.12
C SER A 108 -10.45 8.68 -1.31
N LEU A 109 -10.93 8.39 -2.52
CA LEU A 109 -12.35 8.27 -2.84
C LEU A 109 -12.60 6.85 -3.31
N TYR A 110 -13.68 6.23 -2.89
CA TYR A 110 -14.01 4.88 -3.30
C TYR A 110 -15.49 4.68 -3.51
N ARG A 111 -15.79 3.72 -4.36
CA ARG A 111 -17.14 3.24 -4.64
C ARG A 111 -17.08 1.73 -4.75
N THR A 112 -17.94 1.07 -3.97
CA THR A 112 -18.04 -0.38 -3.93
C THR A 112 -19.46 -0.79 -4.27
N TRP A 113 -19.59 -1.63 -5.25
CA TRP A 113 -20.84 -2.25 -5.64
C TRP A 113 -20.90 -3.68 -5.12
N PHE A 114 -21.97 -4.04 -4.42
CA PHE A 114 -22.25 -5.38 -3.95
C PHE A 114 -23.46 -5.91 -4.71
N GLY A 115 -23.20 -6.84 -5.64
CA GLY A 115 -24.22 -7.47 -6.43
C GLY A 115 -24.86 -8.66 -5.74
N GLN A 116 -25.88 -9.20 -6.37
CA GLN A 116 -26.47 -10.47 -5.97
C GLN A 116 -25.46 -11.61 -6.13
N ASN A 117 -25.68 -12.73 -5.44
CA ASN A 117 -24.80 -13.91 -5.50
C ASN A 117 -23.36 -13.70 -4.97
N GLY A 118 -23.15 -12.73 -4.09
CA GLY A 118 -21.88 -12.48 -3.41
C GLY A 118 -20.80 -11.80 -4.22
N HIS A 119 -21.09 -11.31 -5.44
CA HIS A 119 -20.16 -10.51 -6.22
C HIS A 119 -19.96 -9.13 -5.63
N TYR A 120 -18.76 -8.60 -5.77
CA TYR A 120 -18.49 -7.19 -5.53
C TYR A 120 -17.51 -6.63 -6.56
N LEU A 121 -17.61 -5.33 -6.76
CA LEU A 121 -16.65 -4.53 -7.53
C LEU A 121 -16.31 -3.31 -6.73
N ASP A 122 -15.01 -3.09 -6.50
CA ASP A 122 -14.49 -1.96 -5.73
C ASP A 122 -13.57 -1.12 -6.60
N VAL A 123 -13.84 0.17 -6.66
CA VAL A 123 -13.04 1.15 -7.41
C VAL A 123 -12.55 2.22 -6.44
N VAL A 124 -11.24 2.45 -6.43
CA VAL A 124 -10.60 3.40 -5.52
C VAL A 124 -9.67 4.32 -6.28
N GLY A 125 -9.79 5.61 -6.03
CA GLY A 125 -8.84 6.62 -6.46
C GLY A 125 -8.13 7.23 -5.25
N ARG A 126 -6.81 7.42 -5.33
CA ARG A 126 -5.99 8.00 -4.25
C ARG A 126 -5.06 9.07 -4.80
N ILE A 127 -4.82 10.07 -3.97
CA ILE A 127 -3.74 11.04 -4.15
C ILE A 127 -3.01 11.19 -2.83
N GLY A 128 -1.68 11.12 -2.86
CA GLY A 128 -0.87 11.18 -1.66
C GLY A 128 0.40 11.98 -1.83
N ARG A 129 0.88 12.51 -0.71
CA ARG A 129 2.15 13.19 -0.55
C ARG A 129 3.06 12.35 0.32
N LEU A 130 4.27 12.06 -0.17
CA LEU A 130 5.35 11.41 0.57
C LEU A 130 6.48 12.40 0.81
N ASN A 131 6.89 12.55 2.06
CA ASN A 131 8.05 13.34 2.45
C ASN A 131 9.07 12.41 3.11
N GLY A 132 10.33 12.54 2.74
CA GLY A 132 11.42 11.74 3.23
C GLY A 132 12.58 12.59 3.73
N GLU A 133 13.23 12.10 4.77
CA GLU A 133 14.50 12.60 5.29
C GLU A 133 15.47 11.42 5.37
N GLY A 134 16.66 11.60 4.84
CA GLY A 134 17.70 10.58 4.86
C GLY A 134 18.98 11.08 5.52
N THR A 135 19.69 10.18 6.18
CA THR A 135 21.03 10.44 6.71
C THR A 135 21.93 9.30 6.27
N THR A 136 23.05 9.64 5.67
CA THR A 136 24.05 8.68 5.16
C THR A 136 25.42 9.04 5.70
N ARG A 137 26.18 8.05 6.18
CA ARG A 137 27.56 8.22 6.58
C ARG A 137 28.45 8.17 5.35
N LEU A 138 29.18 9.23 5.10
CA LEU A 138 30.19 9.31 4.05
C LEU A 138 31.46 8.53 4.43
N ILE A 139 32.31 8.25 3.44
CA ILE A 139 33.58 7.53 3.66
C ILE A 139 34.51 8.29 4.61
N ASN A 140 34.47 9.63 4.61
CA ASN A 140 35.21 10.48 5.52
C ASN A 140 34.66 10.54 6.95
N GLY A 141 33.54 9.82 7.23
CA GLY A 141 32.87 9.78 8.52
C GLY A 141 31.82 10.88 8.74
N GLU A 142 31.73 11.86 7.85
CA GLU A 142 30.69 12.91 7.93
C GLU A 142 29.31 12.36 7.58
N ALA A 143 28.28 13.02 8.08
CA ALA A 143 26.89 12.68 7.76
C ALA A 143 26.36 13.56 6.62
N SER A 144 25.93 12.93 5.53
CA SER A 144 25.15 13.59 4.50
C SER A 144 23.65 13.48 4.81
N LYS A 145 22.96 14.60 4.77
CA LYS A 145 21.52 14.69 5.03
C LYS A 145 20.79 15.09 3.76
N SER A 146 19.65 14.45 3.53
CA SER A 146 18.75 14.75 2.44
C SER A 146 17.31 14.96 2.93
N SER A 147 16.59 15.84 2.25
CA SER A 147 15.16 16.07 2.49
C SER A 147 14.49 16.22 1.13
N PHE A 148 13.43 15.48 0.91
CA PHE A 148 12.73 15.41 -0.36
C PHE A 148 11.25 15.11 -0.16
N GLY A 149 10.47 15.41 -1.18
CA GLY A 149 9.04 15.09 -1.15
C GLY A 149 8.50 14.94 -2.56
N THR A 150 7.49 14.10 -2.70
CA THR A 150 6.83 13.85 -3.99
C THR A 150 5.37 13.49 -3.80
N TRP A 151 4.61 13.61 -4.89
CA TRP A 151 3.21 13.20 -4.97
C TRP A 151 3.08 11.87 -5.69
N TYR A 152 2.04 11.12 -5.36
CA TYR A 152 1.60 9.97 -6.15
C TYR A 152 0.10 9.99 -6.34
N GLN A 153 -0.34 9.39 -7.45
CA GLN A 153 -1.72 9.16 -7.80
C GLN A 153 -1.91 7.66 -8.03
N GLN A 154 -3.03 7.14 -7.57
CA GLN A 154 -3.29 5.71 -7.67
C GLN A 154 -4.75 5.45 -8.00
N ALA A 155 -4.99 4.48 -8.87
CA ALA A 155 -6.30 3.94 -9.17
C ALA A 155 -6.27 2.41 -9.02
N SER A 156 -7.32 1.86 -8.42
CA SER A 156 -7.44 0.43 -8.18
C SER A 156 -8.83 -0.06 -8.52
N VAL A 157 -8.92 -1.23 -9.12
CA VAL A 157 -10.17 -1.96 -9.37
C VAL A 157 -9.99 -3.37 -8.81
N GLU A 158 -10.89 -3.77 -7.92
CA GLU A 158 -10.92 -5.11 -7.32
C GLU A 158 -12.27 -5.75 -7.57
N TRP A 159 -12.25 -6.99 -7.99
CA TRP A 159 -13.43 -7.83 -8.12
C TRP A 159 -13.27 -9.08 -7.27
N GLY A 160 -14.36 -9.54 -6.68
CA GLY A 160 -14.41 -10.80 -5.97
C GLY A 160 -15.81 -11.37 -5.89
N ARG A 161 -15.88 -12.60 -5.42
CA ARG A 161 -17.15 -13.30 -5.21
C ARG A 161 -17.10 -14.19 -3.99
N LYS A 162 -17.86 -13.82 -2.95
CA LYS A 162 -18.05 -14.70 -1.78
C LYS A 162 -19.07 -15.78 -2.13
N LYS A 163 -18.63 -17.05 -2.09
CA LYS A 163 -19.45 -18.23 -2.33
C LYS A 163 -19.56 -19.06 -1.06
N ALA A 164 -20.78 -19.20 -0.54
CA ALA A 164 -21.06 -20.07 0.58
C ALA A 164 -20.84 -21.55 0.21
N LEU A 165 -20.26 -22.29 1.13
CA LEU A 165 -20.04 -23.73 1.11
C LEU A 165 -20.89 -24.40 2.21
N ARG A 166 -20.69 -25.71 2.42
CA ARG A 166 -21.33 -26.43 3.52
C ARG A 166 -20.76 -26.02 4.88
N ASP A 167 -21.52 -26.20 5.93
CA ASP A 167 -21.12 -26.05 7.34
C ASP A 167 -20.57 -24.65 7.67
N SER A 168 -21.18 -23.60 7.10
CA SER A 168 -20.79 -22.19 7.27
C SER A 168 -19.42 -21.82 6.74
N TRP A 169 -18.80 -22.67 5.92
CA TRP A 169 -17.60 -22.31 5.18
C TRP A 169 -17.94 -21.44 3.96
N TYR A 170 -16.97 -20.65 3.56
CA TYR A 170 -17.05 -19.89 2.30
C TYR A 170 -15.69 -19.83 1.60
N ILE A 171 -15.72 -19.65 0.30
CA ILE A 171 -14.56 -19.34 -0.52
C ILE A 171 -14.82 -18.03 -1.26
N GLU A 172 -13.80 -17.20 -1.38
CA GLU A 172 -13.89 -15.93 -2.09
C GLU A 172 -12.67 -15.74 -2.99
N PRO A 173 -12.77 -16.10 -4.28
CA PRO A 173 -11.79 -15.73 -5.28
C PRO A 173 -11.83 -14.21 -5.49
N GLN A 174 -10.64 -13.64 -5.72
CA GLN A 174 -10.42 -12.20 -5.87
C GLN A 174 -9.44 -11.93 -7.01
N SER A 175 -9.65 -10.82 -7.71
CA SER A 175 -8.70 -10.26 -8.66
C SER A 175 -8.67 -8.76 -8.52
N GLN A 176 -7.49 -8.16 -8.70
CA GLN A 176 -7.29 -6.73 -8.56
C GLN A 176 -6.22 -6.23 -9.51
N LEU A 177 -6.42 -5.02 -10.01
CA LEU A 177 -5.43 -4.29 -10.77
C LEU A 177 -5.25 -2.92 -10.12
N GLN A 178 -4.00 -2.54 -9.85
CA GLN A 178 -3.65 -1.26 -9.25
C GLN A 178 -2.61 -0.55 -10.10
N TYR A 179 -2.96 0.64 -10.56
CA TYR A 179 -2.04 1.54 -11.24
C TYR A 179 -1.61 2.66 -10.30
N THR A 180 -0.31 2.95 -10.25
CA THR A 180 0.26 4.04 -9.47
C THR A 180 1.20 4.86 -10.35
N HIS A 181 1.05 6.18 -10.31
CA HIS A 181 2.03 7.13 -10.83
C HIS A 181 2.69 7.83 -9.66
N LEU A 182 3.99 7.60 -9.49
CA LEU A 182 4.84 8.29 -8.53
C LEU A 182 5.58 9.40 -9.25
N ASN A 183 5.36 10.65 -8.86
CA ASN A 183 6.04 11.79 -9.47
C ASN A 183 7.53 11.75 -9.16
N GLY A 184 8.33 12.30 -10.06
CA GLY A 184 9.75 12.52 -9.82
C GLY A 184 10.00 13.58 -8.74
N THR A 185 11.22 13.59 -8.22
CA THR A 185 11.67 14.61 -7.27
C THR A 185 13.14 14.95 -7.47
N ASN A 186 13.46 16.22 -7.36
CA ASN A 186 14.82 16.74 -7.41
C ASN A 186 15.20 17.35 -6.07
N TYR A 187 16.35 17.00 -5.57
CA TYR A 187 16.89 17.61 -4.36
C TYR A 187 18.41 17.58 -4.34
N ARG A 188 19.01 18.34 -3.44
CA ARG A 188 20.45 18.37 -3.19
C ARG A 188 20.70 18.01 -1.73
N ALA A 189 21.52 17.00 -1.51
CA ALA A 189 21.93 16.59 -0.17
C ALA A 189 22.96 17.59 0.43
N SER A 190 23.19 17.49 1.74
CA SER A 190 24.11 18.42 2.45
C SER A 190 25.57 18.30 2.01
N ASP A 191 25.95 17.19 1.39
CA ASP A 191 27.26 16.98 0.77
C ASP A 191 27.39 17.66 -0.62
N GLY A 192 26.33 18.31 -1.09
CA GLY A 192 26.30 19.00 -2.36
C GLY A 192 25.96 18.11 -3.57
N ILE A 193 25.76 16.81 -3.39
CA ILE A 193 25.36 15.90 -4.47
C ILE A 193 23.89 16.14 -4.84
N GLY A 194 23.64 16.45 -6.09
CA GLY A 194 22.29 16.54 -6.65
C GLY A 194 21.71 15.16 -6.90
N GLN A 195 20.44 14.96 -6.55
CA GLN A 195 19.72 13.72 -6.76
C GLN A 195 18.43 14.02 -7.55
N ASN A 196 18.26 13.34 -8.66
CA ASN A 196 17.07 13.45 -9.52
C ASN A 196 16.43 12.07 -9.63
N PHE A 197 15.29 11.89 -8.99
CA PHE A 197 14.47 10.70 -9.13
C PHE A 197 13.41 10.94 -10.20
N ASP A 198 13.42 10.13 -11.24
CA ASP A 198 12.43 10.22 -12.31
C ASP A 198 11.07 9.72 -11.83
N SER A 199 10.02 10.10 -12.53
CA SER A 199 8.68 9.58 -12.27
C SER A 199 8.63 8.07 -12.58
N VAL A 200 7.79 7.36 -11.83
CA VAL A 200 7.63 5.91 -11.96
C VAL A 200 6.17 5.57 -12.20
N HIS A 201 5.94 4.66 -13.14
CA HIS A 201 4.66 4.01 -13.36
C HIS A 201 4.72 2.59 -12.81
N SER A 202 3.73 2.22 -12.02
CA SER A 202 3.56 0.87 -11.48
C SER A 202 2.20 0.33 -11.91
N LEU A 203 2.16 -0.93 -12.29
CA LEU A 203 0.93 -1.66 -12.60
C LEU A 203 1.00 -3.03 -11.94
N ILE A 204 0.33 -3.20 -10.81
CA ILE A 204 0.33 -4.45 -10.05
C ILE A 204 -0.98 -5.16 -10.27
N GLY A 205 -0.89 -6.42 -10.71
CA GLY A 205 -1.99 -7.36 -10.75
C GLY A 205 -1.94 -8.30 -9.55
N ARG A 206 -3.10 -8.59 -8.96
CA ARG A 206 -3.26 -9.54 -7.86
C ARG A 206 -4.35 -10.56 -8.21
N LEU A 207 -4.05 -11.83 -8.00
CA LEU A 207 -5.02 -12.92 -8.00
C LEU A 207 -4.92 -13.64 -6.66
N GLY A 208 -6.05 -13.91 -6.04
CA GLY A 208 -6.04 -14.55 -4.75
C GLY A 208 -7.37 -15.14 -4.35
N PHE A 209 -7.40 -15.71 -3.17
CA PHE A 209 -8.62 -16.23 -2.57
C PHE A 209 -8.59 -16.10 -1.05
N ARG A 210 -9.76 -16.05 -0.46
CA ARG A 210 -9.99 -16.26 0.96
C ARG A 210 -10.81 -17.51 1.16
N LEU A 211 -10.43 -18.32 2.14
CA LEU A 211 -11.20 -19.44 2.65
C LEU A 211 -11.53 -19.15 4.10
N GLY A 212 -12.78 -19.09 4.44
CA GLY A 212 -13.20 -18.72 5.78
C GLY A 212 -14.38 -19.50 6.29
N LYS A 213 -14.69 -19.29 7.56
CA LYS A 213 -15.81 -19.91 8.25
C LYS A 213 -16.52 -18.89 9.13
N ASP A 214 -17.83 -18.81 8.97
CA ASP A 214 -18.69 -18.09 9.89
C ASP A 214 -18.91 -18.99 11.12
N ILE A 215 -18.42 -18.56 12.30
CA ILE A 215 -18.56 -19.31 13.56
C ILE A 215 -20.00 -19.21 14.05
N ASP A 216 -20.53 -17.99 13.99
CA ASP A 216 -21.90 -17.63 14.29
C ASP A 216 -22.31 -16.41 13.45
N ALA A 217 -23.47 -15.81 13.71
CA ALA A 217 -23.93 -14.64 12.98
C ALA A 217 -23.05 -13.38 13.18
N GLN A 218 -22.16 -13.39 14.17
CA GLN A 218 -21.37 -12.22 14.58
C GLN A 218 -19.87 -12.41 14.43
N LYS A 219 -19.38 -13.63 14.20
CA LYS A 219 -17.95 -13.92 14.17
C LYS A 219 -17.57 -14.78 13.00
N SER A 220 -16.52 -14.37 12.33
CA SER A 220 -15.90 -15.13 11.24
C SER A 220 -14.38 -15.08 11.31
N TRP A 221 -13.75 -16.06 10.72
CA TRP A 221 -12.32 -16.08 10.48
C TRP A 221 -12.02 -16.55 9.07
N TYR A 222 -10.86 -16.21 8.57
CA TYR A 222 -10.42 -16.63 7.23
C TYR A 222 -8.90 -16.77 7.17
N ILE A 223 -8.47 -17.55 6.20
CA ILE A 223 -7.11 -17.55 5.67
C ILE A 223 -7.15 -17.04 4.23
N LYS A 224 -6.07 -16.46 3.78
CA LYS A 224 -5.95 -15.95 2.41
C LYS A 224 -4.58 -16.28 1.82
N ALA A 225 -4.54 -16.37 0.50
CA ALA A 225 -3.32 -16.43 -0.27
C ALA A 225 -3.49 -15.66 -1.57
N ASP A 226 -2.49 -14.88 -1.91
CA ASP A 226 -2.46 -14.04 -3.10
C ASP A 226 -1.14 -14.23 -3.86
N ILE A 227 -1.19 -14.13 -5.18
CA ILE A 227 -0.04 -13.92 -6.05
C ILE A 227 -0.15 -12.53 -6.65
N LEU A 228 0.95 -11.78 -6.62
CA LEU A 228 1.04 -10.42 -7.12
C LEU A 228 2.18 -10.33 -8.12
N HIS A 229 1.99 -9.53 -9.16
CA HIS A 229 3.01 -9.27 -10.16
C HIS A 229 3.03 -7.79 -10.55
N GLU A 230 4.24 -7.22 -10.60
CA GLU A 230 4.50 -5.87 -11.12
C GLU A 230 4.80 -5.94 -12.62
N PHE A 231 3.93 -5.34 -13.44
CA PHE A 231 4.07 -5.32 -14.90
C PHE A 231 4.86 -4.12 -15.43
N ALA A 232 5.10 -3.13 -14.59
CA ALA A 232 5.84 -1.91 -14.91
C ALA A 232 6.93 -1.68 -13.84
N GLY A 233 6.99 -0.53 -13.20
CA GLY A 233 7.83 -0.31 -12.02
C GLY A 233 9.30 -0.06 -12.33
N ASN A 234 9.65 0.34 -13.54
CA ASN A 234 10.99 0.75 -13.91
C ASN A 234 11.34 2.03 -13.17
N ARG A 235 12.48 2.03 -12.46
CA ARG A 235 12.93 3.16 -11.65
C ARG A 235 14.27 3.64 -12.17
N THR A 236 14.35 4.94 -12.41
CA THR A 236 15.58 5.60 -12.84
C THR A 236 15.89 6.78 -11.94
N PHE A 237 17.15 7.02 -11.68
CA PHE A 237 17.60 8.24 -11.04
C PHE A 237 19.03 8.60 -11.45
N ASP A 238 19.34 9.88 -11.31
CA ASP A 238 20.66 10.45 -11.57
C ASP A 238 21.24 11.07 -10.31
N LEU A 239 22.53 10.88 -10.12
CA LEU A 239 23.33 11.60 -9.15
C LEU A 239 24.29 12.53 -9.89
N THR A 240 24.38 13.78 -9.45
CA THR A 240 25.24 14.78 -10.05
C THR A 240 26.18 15.35 -9.00
N SER A 241 27.50 15.39 -9.29
CA SER A 241 28.50 15.95 -8.41
C SER A 241 28.27 17.45 -8.14
N LEU A 242 28.94 17.98 -7.11
CA LEU A 242 28.82 19.37 -6.70
C LEU A 242 29.18 20.34 -7.83
N ASP A 243 30.22 20.02 -8.59
CA ASP A 243 30.70 20.80 -9.74
C ASP A 243 29.91 20.55 -11.05
N GLY A 244 29.00 19.57 -11.04
CA GLY A 244 28.20 19.20 -12.20
C GLY A 244 28.94 18.42 -13.29
N LEU A 245 30.20 18.05 -13.06
CA LEU A 245 31.05 17.40 -14.08
C LEU A 245 30.85 15.88 -14.12
N GLU A 246 30.49 15.28 -12.99
CA GLU A 246 30.24 13.84 -12.90
C GLU A 246 28.73 13.57 -12.74
N ARG A 247 28.23 12.61 -13.51
CA ARG A 247 26.86 12.13 -13.43
C ARG A 247 26.84 10.62 -13.39
N ILE A 248 26.15 10.06 -12.43
CA ILE A 248 25.88 8.63 -12.32
C ILE A 248 24.42 8.40 -12.65
N HIS A 249 24.17 7.59 -13.66
CA HIS A 249 22.83 7.15 -14.04
C HIS A 249 22.56 5.74 -13.49
N TYR A 250 21.40 5.56 -12.89
CA TYR A 250 20.93 4.28 -12.38
C TYR A 250 19.58 3.92 -12.98
N ASP A 251 19.48 2.72 -13.52
CA ASP A 251 18.26 2.15 -14.08
C ASP A 251 18.00 0.78 -13.47
N LYS A 252 16.77 0.54 -13.03
CA LYS A 252 16.34 -0.72 -12.45
C LYS A 252 14.97 -1.11 -12.96
N THR A 253 14.91 -2.18 -13.72
CA THR A 253 13.67 -2.87 -14.08
C THR A 253 13.15 -3.63 -12.85
N ASN A 254 11.87 -3.51 -12.58
CA ASN A 254 11.23 -4.08 -11.40
C ASN A 254 9.94 -4.81 -11.79
N HIS A 255 10.08 -5.99 -12.40
CA HIS A 255 8.97 -6.88 -12.79
C HIS A 255 8.94 -8.08 -11.85
N ASP A 256 8.79 -7.81 -10.56
CA ASP A 256 8.84 -8.83 -9.52
C ASP A 256 7.48 -9.54 -9.38
N THR A 257 7.54 -10.80 -8.99
CA THR A 257 6.38 -11.59 -8.54
C THR A 257 6.58 -11.94 -7.08
N TRP A 258 5.53 -11.78 -6.28
CA TRP A 258 5.56 -12.15 -4.87
C TRP A 258 4.25 -12.77 -4.42
N TYR A 259 4.23 -13.32 -3.23
CA TYR A 259 3.09 -14.02 -2.65
C TYR A 259 2.77 -13.46 -1.29
N ASP A 260 1.49 -13.24 -1.01
CA ASP A 260 1.00 -12.87 0.32
C ASP A 260 0.18 -14.02 0.89
N VAL A 261 0.44 -14.33 2.15
CA VAL A 261 -0.35 -15.29 2.92
C VAL A 261 -0.79 -14.62 4.21
N GLY A 262 -2.05 -14.79 4.57
CA GLY A 262 -2.59 -14.12 5.73
C GLY A 262 -3.72 -14.87 6.40
N ALA A 263 -4.08 -14.38 7.57
CA ALA A 263 -5.24 -14.82 8.32
C ALA A 263 -5.90 -13.62 8.99
N GLY A 264 -7.21 -13.69 9.12
CA GLY A 264 -7.98 -12.63 9.74
C GLY A 264 -9.17 -13.14 10.50
N LEU A 265 -9.70 -12.29 11.35
CA LEU A 265 -10.91 -12.52 12.10
C LEU A 265 -11.73 -11.23 12.18
N THR A 266 -13.04 -11.39 12.20
CA THR A 266 -14.00 -10.30 12.37
C THR A 266 -14.99 -10.66 13.46
N ALA A 267 -15.33 -9.66 14.28
CA ALA A 267 -16.37 -9.79 15.29
C ALA A 267 -17.30 -8.56 15.21
N GLU A 268 -18.60 -8.80 15.10
CA GLU A 268 -19.62 -7.78 15.30
C GLU A 268 -19.88 -7.66 16.80
N LEU A 269 -19.62 -6.47 17.35
CA LEU A 269 -19.82 -6.19 18.76
C LEU A 269 -21.24 -5.71 19.05
N SER A 270 -21.86 -5.05 18.07
CA SER A 270 -23.24 -4.57 18.08
C SER A 270 -23.68 -4.31 16.64
N HIS A 271 -24.95 -3.98 16.44
CA HIS A 271 -25.52 -3.66 15.12
C HIS A 271 -24.72 -2.59 14.34
N ASP A 272 -24.07 -1.66 15.02
CA ASP A 272 -23.34 -0.52 14.47
C ASP A 272 -21.82 -0.58 14.65
N ARG A 273 -21.29 -1.66 15.24
CA ARG A 273 -19.87 -1.77 15.58
C ARG A 273 -19.31 -3.13 15.25
N SER A 274 -18.26 -3.12 14.46
CA SER A 274 -17.47 -4.31 14.16
C SER A 274 -15.99 -4.06 14.43
N LEU A 275 -15.29 -5.15 14.76
CA LEU A 275 -13.85 -5.18 14.93
C LEU A 275 -13.28 -6.24 14.00
N TRP A 276 -12.21 -5.93 13.30
CA TRP A 276 -11.50 -6.93 12.53
C TRP A 276 -9.99 -6.85 12.80
N PHE A 277 -9.34 -7.97 12.64
CA PHE A 277 -7.90 -8.11 12.74
C PHE A 277 -7.39 -8.95 11.56
N GLU A 278 -6.29 -8.53 10.94
CA GLU A 278 -5.63 -9.29 9.88
C GLU A 278 -4.12 -9.29 10.10
N PHE A 279 -3.52 -10.45 9.94
CA PHE A 279 -2.08 -10.64 9.84
C PHE A 279 -1.74 -11.15 8.45
N GLU A 280 -0.72 -10.57 7.83
CA GLU A 280 -0.25 -10.93 6.50
C GLU A 280 1.27 -11.01 6.47
N ARG A 281 1.78 -11.96 5.73
CA ARG A 281 3.21 -12.12 5.45
C ARG A 281 3.44 -12.24 3.95
N THR A 282 4.39 -11.45 3.45
CA THR A 282 4.84 -11.43 2.05
C THR A 282 6.08 -12.31 1.89
N PHE A 283 6.11 -13.06 0.78
CA PHE A 283 7.23 -13.89 0.34
C PHE A 283 7.60 -13.48 -1.09
N ASN A 284 8.90 -13.28 -1.35
CA ASN A 284 9.46 -12.98 -2.67
C ASN A 284 10.09 -14.22 -3.28
#